data_2f95c46ad5b872f54d174d6abbe11ee3
#
_entry.id   2f95c46ad5b872f54d174d6abbe11ee3
#
_cell.length_a   1.000
_cell.length_b   1.000
_cell.length_c   1.000
_cell.angle_alpha   90.00
_cell.angle_beta   90.00
_cell.angle_gamma   90.00
#
_symmetry.space_group_name_H-M   'P 1'
#
loop_
_entity.id
_entity.type
_entity.pdbx_description
1 polymer ?
#
loop_
_entity_poly.entity_id
_entity_poly.type
_entity_poly.pdbx_seq_one_letter_code
_entity_poly.pdbx_strand_id
1 'polypeptide(L)'
;MPKTFQRNGQFWLLALQVATVNFFTGGFGPSQALLREDQGTSLGVAGLHGTAMGLAAIIAGGMNSKLVHRFGRSNTTWIGLTVFSIGIVFFVFAPPVQLTLIATLIAGWGISVVINNVNTAGSHAFAERSHTAVAQINAVAIAGFVTGNFVIGTTANIVREEWRVGLLITIPFILALFIKGREFEPDSHIPDEDGPQRGKLSRGYWLSWTGFFISISAEFATSFWSASLISDRTDASAAISTLAVIAFGTGVGTGRWYAGRVLKRFHADEQLKIA
;
A
#
# COMPACT_ATOMS: atom_id res chain seq x y z
N MET A 1 -21.11 18.50 -22.45
CA MET A 1 -21.31 17.52 -21.33
C MET A 1 -19.94 17.03 -20.86
N PRO A 2 -19.59 17.09 -19.60
CA PRO A 2 -18.31 16.55 -19.14
C PRO A 2 -18.30 15.04 -19.38
N LYS A 3 -17.29 14.55 -20.12
CA LYS A 3 -17.11 13.12 -20.39
C LYS A 3 -17.14 12.35 -19.07
N THR A 4 -17.94 11.30 -18.99
CA THR A 4 -17.96 10.42 -17.81
C THR A 4 -16.60 9.77 -17.66
N PHE A 5 -16.06 9.71 -16.43
CA PHE A 5 -14.82 9.00 -16.15
C PHE A 5 -14.96 7.53 -16.56
N GLN A 6 -14.13 7.10 -17.52
CA GLN A 6 -14.12 5.72 -18.00
C GLN A 6 -12.89 5.01 -17.42
N ARG A 7 -13.13 3.86 -16.78
CA ARG A 7 -12.09 2.96 -16.27
C ARG A 7 -11.57 2.11 -17.43
N ASN A 8 -10.59 2.62 -18.16
CA ASN A 8 -9.93 1.91 -19.25
C ASN A 8 -8.91 0.88 -18.74
N GLY A 9 -8.24 0.17 -19.64
CA GLY A 9 -7.22 -0.81 -19.30
C GLY A 9 -6.05 -0.23 -18.51
N GLN A 10 -5.64 1.01 -18.80
CA GLN A 10 -4.60 1.72 -18.06
C GLN A 10 -4.99 1.96 -16.60
N PHE A 11 -6.26 2.36 -16.34
CA PHE A 11 -6.79 2.48 -14.98
C PHE A 11 -6.64 1.16 -14.21
N TRP A 12 -7.06 0.05 -14.83
CA TRP A 12 -7.00 -1.25 -14.18
C TRP A 12 -5.58 -1.74 -13.96
N LEU A 13 -4.66 -1.49 -14.91
CA LEU A 13 -3.24 -1.79 -14.72
C LEU A 13 -2.69 -1.09 -13.48
N LEU A 14 -2.87 0.23 -13.39
CA LEU A 14 -2.40 1.04 -12.26
C LEU A 14 -3.04 0.58 -10.94
N ALA A 15 -4.36 0.37 -10.94
CA ALA A 15 -5.09 -0.05 -9.76
C ALA A 15 -4.66 -1.44 -9.26
N LEU A 16 -4.43 -2.39 -10.16
CA LEU A 16 -4.00 -3.74 -9.81
C LEU A 16 -2.53 -3.79 -9.38
N GLN A 17 -1.66 -2.93 -9.91
CA GLN A 17 -0.28 -2.81 -9.43
C GLN A 17 -0.24 -2.41 -7.96
N VAL A 18 -1.02 -1.39 -7.57
CA VAL A 18 -1.11 -0.98 -6.15
C VAL A 18 -1.85 -2.02 -5.31
N ALA A 19 -2.91 -2.65 -5.82
CA ALA A 19 -3.61 -3.70 -5.10
C ALA A 19 -2.69 -4.88 -4.76
N THR A 20 -1.76 -5.22 -5.65
CA THR A 20 -0.80 -6.31 -5.44
C THR A 20 0.14 -6.03 -4.26
N VAL A 21 0.70 -4.83 -4.16
CA VAL A 21 1.56 -4.49 -3.02
C VAL A 21 0.75 -4.31 -1.73
N ASN A 22 -0.50 -3.85 -1.84
CA ASN A 22 -1.40 -3.75 -0.69
C ASN A 22 -1.89 -5.10 -0.19
N PHE A 23 -1.89 -6.14 -1.03
CA PHE A 23 -2.15 -7.51 -0.58
C PHE A 23 -1.15 -7.93 0.52
N PHE A 24 0.14 -7.65 0.31
CA PHE A 24 1.15 -7.90 1.35
C PHE A 24 0.91 -7.04 2.59
N THR A 25 0.65 -5.75 2.40
CA THR A 25 0.42 -4.83 3.52
C THR A 25 -0.78 -5.25 4.36
N GLY A 26 -1.87 -5.75 3.73
CA GLY A 26 -3.04 -6.29 4.41
C GLY A 26 -2.76 -7.59 5.15
N GLY A 27 -1.99 -8.49 4.54
CA GLY A 27 -1.54 -9.73 5.18
C GLY A 27 -0.51 -9.50 6.31
N PHE A 28 0.11 -8.33 6.35
CA PHE A 28 1.21 -8.03 7.27
C PHE A 28 0.78 -8.00 8.75
N GLY A 29 -0.41 -7.48 9.06
CA GLY A 29 -0.94 -7.47 10.43
C GLY A 29 -1.06 -8.89 11.01
N PRO A 30 -1.83 -9.81 10.40
CA PRO A 30 -1.88 -11.21 10.80
C PRO A 30 -0.51 -11.89 10.79
N SER A 31 0.34 -11.58 9.80
CA SER A 31 1.68 -12.14 9.68
C SER A 31 2.58 -11.81 10.87
N GLN A 32 2.42 -10.66 11.50
CA GLN A 32 3.25 -10.28 12.65
C GLN A 32 3.03 -11.18 13.87
N ALA A 33 1.79 -11.52 14.15
CA ALA A 33 1.46 -12.43 15.25
C ALA A 33 2.03 -13.83 14.97
N LEU A 34 1.86 -14.35 13.76
CA LEU A 34 2.37 -15.65 13.34
C LEU A 34 3.90 -15.69 13.31
N LEU A 35 4.53 -14.65 12.78
CA LEU A 35 5.99 -14.53 12.72
C LEU A 35 6.61 -14.49 14.11
N ARG A 36 5.96 -13.79 15.06
CA ARG A 36 6.38 -13.74 16.45
C ARG A 36 6.40 -15.13 17.08
N GLU A 37 5.35 -15.92 16.84
CA GLU A 37 5.27 -17.30 17.35
C GLU A 37 6.35 -18.19 16.71
N ASP A 38 6.48 -18.16 15.39
CA ASP A 38 7.48 -18.95 14.66
C ASP A 38 8.92 -18.64 15.09
N GLN A 39 9.20 -17.39 15.40
CA GLN A 39 10.54 -16.91 15.75
C GLN A 39 10.79 -16.86 17.27
N GLY A 40 9.80 -17.15 18.10
CA GLY A 40 9.90 -17.05 19.56
C GLY A 40 10.28 -15.65 20.06
N THR A 41 9.78 -14.59 19.40
CA THR A 41 10.18 -13.21 19.69
C THR A 41 9.10 -12.43 20.46
N SER A 42 9.49 -11.26 21.01
CA SER A 42 8.57 -10.36 21.68
C SER A 42 7.74 -9.53 20.68
N LEU A 43 6.62 -8.96 21.14
CA LEU A 43 5.81 -8.00 20.35
C LEU A 43 6.63 -6.80 19.88
N GLY A 44 7.57 -6.32 20.69
CA GLY A 44 8.46 -5.23 20.30
C GLY A 44 9.35 -5.58 19.11
N VAL A 45 9.89 -6.80 19.07
CA VAL A 45 10.70 -7.29 17.94
C VAL A 45 9.84 -7.47 16.69
N ALA A 46 8.63 -8.01 16.83
CA ALA A 46 7.69 -8.11 15.72
C ALA A 46 7.37 -6.71 15.12
N GLY A 47 7.17 -5.71 15.98
CA GLY A 47 6.93 -4.32 15.59
C GLY A 47 8.09 -3.68 14.79
N LEU A 48 9.33 -4.16 14.94
CA LEU A 48 10.46 -3.68 14.14
C LEU A 48 10.29 -3.91 12.64
N HIS A 49 9.51 -4.91 12.21
CA HIS A 49 9.19 -5.10 10.79
C HIS A 49 8.37 -3.91 10.23
N GLY A 50 7.41 -3.39 11.01
CA GLY A 50 6.71 -2.16 10.64
C GLY A 50 7.63 -0.94 10.58
N THR A 51 8.57 -0.84 11.52
CA THR A 51 9.60 0.21 11.51
C THR A 51 10.52 0.09 10.28
N ALA A 52 10.92 -1.13 9.90
CA ALA A 52 11.70 -1.39 8.69
C ALA A 52 10.94 -0.95 7.43
N MET A 53 9.63 -1.23 7.33
CA MET A 53 8.79 -0.73 6.23
C MET A 53 8.74 0.80 6.20
N GLY A 54 8.57 1.45 7.34
CA GLY A 54 8.56 2.92 7.44
C GLY A 54 9.89 3.54 7.00
N LEU A 55 11.01 2.98 7.46
CA LEU A 55 12.36 3.41 7.02
C LEU A 55 12.54 3.23 5.51
N ALA A 56 12.12 2.09 4.98
CA ALA A 56 12.15 1.82 3.55
C ALA A 56 11.34 2.84 2.74
N ALA A 57 10.17 3.28 3.26
CA ALA A 57 9.35 4.30 2.62
C ALA A 57 10.05 5.66 2.57
N ILE A 58 10.76 6.05 3.62
CA ILE A 58 11.56 7.29 3.65
C ILE A 58 12.68 7.22 2.59
N ILE A 59 13.42 6.13 2.55
CA ILE A 59 14.50 5.92 1.57
C ILE A 59 13.94 5.94 0.14
N ALA A 60 12.84 5.21 -0.11
CA ALA A 60 12.18 5.18 -1.41
C ALA A 60 11.72 6.58 -1.84
N GLY A 61 11.10 7.35 -0.95
CA GLY A 61 10.66 8.72 -1.22
C GLY A 61 11.82 9.63 -1.64
N GLY A 62 12.95 9.57 -0.92
CA GLY A 62 14.14 10.34 -1.24
C GLY A 62 14.83 9.94 -2.57
N MET A 63 14.65 8.70 -3.01
CA MET A 63 15.23 8.17 -4.25
C MET A 63 14.30 8.29 -5.45
N ASN A 64 12.98 8.37 -5.24
CA ASN A 64 11.97 8.20 -6.29
C ASN A 64 12.14 9.17 -7.46
N SER A 65 12.40 10.46 -7.18
CA SER A 65 12.60 11.46 -8.23
C SER A 65 13.79 11.11 -9.14
N LYS A 66 14.93 10.70 -8.57
CA LYS A 66 16.12 10.30 -9.32
C LYS A 66 15.86 9.04 -10.18
N LEU A 67 15.11 8.09 -9.64
CA LEU A 67 14.74 6.86 -10.37
C LEU A 67 13.83 7.17 -11.54
N VAL A 68 12.81 8.01 -11.32
CA VAL A 68 11.88 8.41 -12.38
C VAL A 68 12.59 9.20 -13.48
N HIS A 69 13.49 10.10 -13.11
CA HIS A 69 14.27 10.86 -14.07
C HIS A 69 15.18 9.96 -14.93
N ARG A 70 15.78 8.94 -14.32
CA ARG A 70 16.70 8.03 -15.01
C ARG A 70 16.02 6.96 -15.85
N PHE A 71 14.92 6.38 -15.38
CA PHE A 71 14.29 5.18 -15.97
C PHE A 71 12.88 5.44 -16.52
N GLY A 72 12.31 6.61 -16.25
CA GLY A 72 10.90 6.90 -16.49
C GLY A 72 9.98 6.28 -15.42
N ARG A 73 8.78 6.81 -15.28
CA ARG A 73 7.84 6.43 -14.22
C ARG A 73 7.37 5.00 -14.33
N SER A 74 7.02 4.56 -15.54
CA SER A 74 6.55 3.18 -15.78
C SER A 74 7.61 2.15 -15.40
N ASN A 75 8.84 2.32 -15.88
CA ASN A 75 9.94 1.39 -15.56
C ASN A 75 10.28 1.43 -14.07
N THR A 76 10.23 2.61 -13.43
CA THR A 76 10.45 2.74 -11.98
C THR A 76 9.39 1.96 -11.21
N THR A 77 8.13 1.96 -11.65
CA THR A 77 7.06 1.13 -11.06
C THR A 77 7.38 -0.35 -11.19
N TRP A 78 7.83 -0.82 -12.36
CA TRP A 78 8.21 -2.23 -12.56
C TRP A 78 9.45 -2.63 -11.75
N ILE A 79 10.43 -1.73 -11.61
CA ILE A 79 11.56 -1.91 -10.69
C ILE A 79 11.03 -2.08 -9.25
N GLY A 80 10.10 -1.23 -8.83
CA GLY A 80 9.47 -1.33 -7.52
C GLY A 80 8.79 -2.69 -7.30
N LEU A 81 7.99 -3.16 -8.27
CA LEU A 81 7.34 -4.48 -8.22
C LEU A 81 8.33 -5.63 -8.19
N THR A 82 9.43 -5.53 -8.94
CA THR A 82 10.50 -6.54 -8.95
C THR A 82 11.20 -6.60 -7.59
N VAL A 83 11.60 -5.45 -7.03
CA VAL A 83 12.24 -5.39 -5.72
C VAL A 83 11.29 -5.88 -4.63
N PHE A 84 10.01 -5.52 -4.71
CA PHE A 84 8.96 -6.07 -3.84
C PHE A 84 8.90 -7.59 -3.91
N SER A 85 8.88 -8.17 -5.12
CA SER A 85 8.85 -9.63 -5.32
C SER A 85 10.07 -10.32 -4.71
N ILE A 86 11.27 -9.74 -4.87
CA ILE A 86 12.49 -10.24 -4.23
C ILE A 86 12.36 -10.21 -2.70
N GLY A 87 11.85 -9.11 -2.15
CA GLY A 87 11.59 -8.98 -0.72
C GLY A 87 10.62 -10.03 -0.20
N ILE A 88 9.53 -10.31 -0.93
CA ILE A 88 8.55 -11.35 -0.57
C ILE A 88 9.17 -12.74 -0.57
N VAL A 89 9.89 -13.11 -1.64
CA VAL A 89 10.58 -14.41 -1.71
C VAL A 89 11.53 -14.55 -0.52
N PHE A 90 12.31 -13.51 -0.26
CA PHE A 90 13.26 -13.54 0.84
C PHE A 90 12.56 -13.64 2.20
N PHE A 91 11.45 -12.94 2.40
CA PHE A 91 10.63 -13.00 3.62
C PHE A 91 10.07 -14.41 3.87
N VAL A 92 9.61 -15.08 2.82
CA VAL A 92 9.01 -16.41 2.92
C VAL A 92 10.07 -17.47 3.29
N PHE A 93 11.24 -17.41 2.68
CA PHE A 93 12.26 -18.47 2.82
C PHE A 93 13.34 -18.18 3.86
N ALA A 94 13.32 -17.03 4.51
CA ALA A 94 14.33 -16.63 5.50
C ALA A 94 13.74 -16.61 6.94
N PRO A 95 13.81 -17.72 7.70
CA PRO A 95 13.19 -17.80 9.03
C PRO A 95 13.78 -16.85 10.09
N PRO A 96 15.12 -16.55 10.13
CA PRO A 96 15.71 -15.72 11.18
C PRO A 96 15.20 -14.28 11.16
N VAL A 97 15.00 -13.67 12.34
CA VAL A 97 14.46 -12.31 12.52
C VAL A 97 15.24 -11.27 11.72
N GLN A 98 16.57 -11.34 11.73
CA GLN A 98 17.42 -10.39 11.02
C GLN A 98 17.15 -10.41 9.52
N LEU A 99 16.96 -11.60 8.96
CA LEU A 99 16.69 -11.77 7.54
C LEU A 99 15.27 -11.34 7.16
N THR A 100 14.27 -11.62 8.00
CA THR A 100 12.91 -11.15 7.77
C THR A 100 12.79 -9.62 7.89
N LEU A 101 13.59 -8.98 8.77
CA LEU A 101 13.67 -7.52 8.84
C LEU A 101 14.26 -6.92 7.56
N ILE A 102 15.34 -7.49 7.03
CA ILE A 102 15.94 -7.07 5.75
C ILE A 102 14.95 -7.30 4.61
N ALA A 103 14.31 -8.45 4.57
CA ALA A 103 13.30 -8.78 3.57
C ALA A 103 12.13 -7.77 3.58
N THR A 104 11.66 -7.39 4.78
CA THR A 104 10.61 -6.40 4.96
C THR A 104 11.05 -5.00 4.53
N LEU A 105 12.31 -4.63 4.77
CA LEU A 105 12.88 -3.37 4.28
C LEU A 105 12.93 -3.36 2.75
N ILE A 106 13.36 -4.44 2.11
CA ILE A 106 13.39 -4.58 0.65
C ILE A 106 11.97 -4.51 0.07
N ALA A 107 11.03 -5.28 0.62
CA ALA A 107 9.64 -5.27 0.18
C ALA A 107 9.00 -3.88 0.38
N GLY A 108 9.21 -3.25 1.54
CA GLY A 108 8.69 -1.93 1.88
C GLY A 108 9.21 -0.82 0.94
N TRP A 109 10.47 -0.90 0.52
CA TRP A 109 11.00 0.00 -0.49
C TRP A 109 10.25 -0.15 -1.83
N GLY A 110 10.08 -1.38 -2.30
CA GLY A 110 9.34 -1.68 -3.52
C GLY A 110 7.88 -1.20 -3.45
N ILE A 111 7.18 -1.47 -2.34
CA ILE A 111 5.82 -0.99 -2.07
C ILE A 111 5.73 0.53 -2.24
N SER A 112 6.62 1.26 -1.59
CA SER A 112 6.60 2.72 -1.57
C SER A 112 6.88 3.32 -2.94
N VAL A 113 7.83 2.74 -3.70
CA VAL A 113 8.09 3.14 -5.09
C VAL A 113 6.85 2.93 -5.95
N VAL A 114 6.18 1.79 -5.85
CA VAL A 114 4.96 1.48 -6.62
C VAL A 114 3.84 2.47 -6.29
N ILE A 115 3.52 2.66 -5.01
CA ILE A 115 2.43 3.54 -4.57
C ILE A 115 2.67 4.98 -5.07
N ASN A 116 3.87 5.53 -4.89
CA ASN A 116 4.21 6.88 -5.31
C ASN A 116 4.04 7.06 -6.84
N ASN A 117 4.58 6.13 -7.61
CA ASN A 117 4.55 6.24 -9.06
C ASN A 117 3.18 5.98 -9.66
N VAL A 118 2.43 5.00 -9.15
CA VAL A 118 1.08 4.71 -9.63
C VAL A 118 0.12 5.87 -9.33
N ASN A 119 0.17 6.47 -8.14
CA ASN A 119 -0.68 7.61 -7.81
C ASN A 119 -0.39 8.81 -8.71
N THR A 120 0.88 9.07 -9.00
CA THR A 120 1.28 10.15 -9.92
C THR A 120 0.88 9.84 -11.36
N ALA A 121 1.14 8.62 -11.84
CA ALA A 121 0.72 8.18 -13.19
C ALA A 121 -0.81 8.25 -13.35
N GLY A 122 -1.56 7.84 -12.33
CA GLY A 122 -3.02 7.95 -12.32
C GLY A 122 -3.50 9.39 -12.37
N SER A 123 -2.81 10.31 -11.68
CA SER A 123 -3.11 11.74 -11.73
C SER A 123 -2.87 12.33 -13.13
N HIS A 124 -1.77 11.95 -13.80
CA HIS A 124 -1.46 12.41 -15.15
C HIS A 124 -2.39 11.81 -16.21
N ALA A 125 -2.58 10.50 -16.19
CA ALA A 125 -3.41 9.80 -17.17
C ALA A 125 -4.87 10.24 -17.16
N PHE A 126 -5.36 10.73 -16.02
CA PHE A 126 -6.75 11.14 -15.81
C PHE A 126 -6.86 12.58 -15.31
N ALA A 127 -6.04 13.50 -15.85
CA ALA A 127 -5.86 14.87 -15.36
C ALA A 127 -7.18 15.62 -15.05
N GLU A 128 -8.18 15.58 -15.95
CA GLU A 128 -9.50 16.23 -15.75
C GLU A 128 -10.30 15.66 -14.57
N ARG A 129 -9.99 14.44 -14.14
CA ARG A 129 -10.67 13.69 -13.08
C ARG A 129 -9.68 12.99 -12.14
N SER A 130 -8.49 13.57 -11.98
CA SER A 130 -7.38 13.01 -11.22
C SER A 130 -7.79 12.59 -9.79
N HIS A 131 -8.51 13.43 -9.06
CA HIS A 131 -8.99 13.11 -7.72
C HIS A 131 -9.88 11.86 -7.69
N THR A 132 -10.82 11.73 -8.67
CA THR A 132 -11.69 10.55 -8.73
C THR A 132 -10.91 9.30 -9.14
N ALA A 133 -10.01 9.43 -10.12
CA ALA A 133 -9.20 8.32 -10.60
C ALA A 133 -8.29 7.78 -9.49
N VAL A 134 -7.52 8.65 -8.84
CA VAL A 134 -6.61 8.27 -7.76
C VAL A 134 -7.37 7.70 -6.57
N ALA A 135 -8.51 8.29 -6.18
CA ALA A 135 -9.33 7.74 -5.11
C ALA A 135 -9.83 6.33 -5.42
N GLN A 136 -10.25 6.07 -6.67
CA GLN A 136 -10.72 4.74 -7.07
C GLN A 136 -9.57 3.74 -7.28
N ILE A 137 -8.40 4.15 -7.76
CA ILE A 137 -7.19 3.33 -7.77
C ILE A 137 -6.88 2.86 -6.35
N ASN A 138 -6.89 3.78 -5.38
CA ASN A 138 -6.65 3.45 -3.99
C ASN A 138 -7.79 2.63 -3.35
N ALA A 139 -9.03 2.75 -3.80
CA ALA A 139 -10.12 1.87 -3.38
C ALA A 139 -9.87 0.41 -3.82
N VAL A 140 -9.37 0.19 -5.04
CA VAL A 140 -8.95 -1.14 -5.52
C VAL A 140 -7.74 -1.64 -4.73
N ALA A 141 -6.82 -0.75 -4.36
CA ALA A 141 -5.70 -1.08 -3.47
C ALA A 141 -6.19 -1.63 -2.12
N ILE A 142 -7.23 -1.03 -1.53
CA ILE A 142 -7.84 -1.52 -0.30
C ILE A 142 -8.51 -2.89 -0.50
N ALA A 143 -9.10 -3.16 -1.66
CA ALA A 143 -9.58 -4.52 -1.95
C ALA A 143 -8.43 -5.54 -1.94
N GLY A 144 -7.26 -5.19 -2.47
CA GLY A 144 -6.03 -5.99 -2.33
C GLY A 144 -5.63 -6.21 -0.86
N PHE A 145 -5.66 -5.15 -0.06
CA PHE A 145 -5.39 -5.19 1.38
C PHE A 145 -6.33 -6.15 2.12
N VAL A 146 -7.64 -6.03 1.91
CA VAL A 146 -8.66 -6.91 2.52
C VAL A 146 -8.45 -8.37 2.10
N THR A 147 -8.17 -8.58 0.81
CA THR A 147 -7.92 -9.93 0.27
C THR A 147 -6.66 -10.54 0.90
N GLY A 148 -5.58 -9.79 1.04
CA GLY A 148 -4.34 -10.24 1.67
C GLY A 148 -4.55 -10.63 3.13
N ASN A 149 -5.27 -9.81 3.88
CA ASN A 149 -5.62 -10.09 5.25
C ASN A 149 -6.44 -11.40 5.37
N PHE A 150 -7.45 -11.56 4.51
CA PHE A 150 -8.28 -12.77 4.49
C PHE A 150 -7.48 -14.02 4.10
N VAL A 151 -6.66 -13.94 3.05
CA VAL A 151 -5.87 -15.08 2.57
C VAL A 151 -4.87 -15.52 3.64
N ILE A 152 -4.11 -14.61 4.24
CA ILE A 152 -3.14 -14.97 5.27
C ILE A 152 -3.84 -15.52 6.52
N GLY A 153 -4.92 -14.88 6.97
CA GLY A 153 -5.70 -15.39 8.10
C GLY A 153 -6.27 -16.78 7.85
N THR A 154 -6.75 -17.06 6.63
CA THR A 154 -7.29 -18.37 6.26
C THR A 154 -6.20 -19.43 6.12
N THR A 155 -5.09 -19.09 5.45
CA THR A 155 -3.95 -20.01 5.27
C THR A 155 -3.39 -20.42 6.63
N ALA A 156 -3.24 -19.47 7.56
CA ALA A 156 -2.77 -19.74 8.92
C ALA A 156 -3.69 -20.70 9.71
N ASN A 157 -4.99 -20.70 9.43
CA ASN A 157 -5.93 -21.63 10.08
C ASN A 157 -5.91 -23.04 9.47
N ILE A 158 -5.63 -23.16 8.17
CA ILE A 158 -5.65 -24.44 7.45
C ILE A 158 -4.29 -25.13 7.50
N VAL A 159 -3.20 -24.36 7.29
CA VAL A 159 -1.82 -24.86 7.20
C VAL A 159 -0.92 -23.90 8.00
N ARG A 160 -0.94 -24.03 9.33
CA ARG A 160 -0.29 -23.09 10.23
C ARG A 160 1.22 -22.89 9.97
N GLU A 161 1.93 -23.95 9.60
CA GLU A 161 3.36 -23.93 9.35
C GLU A 161 3.73 -23.29 8.00
N GLU A 162 2.79 -23.22 7.08
CA GLU A 162 3.01 -22.79 5.69
C GLU A 162 2.35 -21.44 5.35
N TRP A 163 1.88 -20.69 6.35
CA TRP A 163 1.14 -19.43 6.13
C TRP A 163 1.87 -18.43 5.22
N ARG A 164 3.20 -18.43 5.26
CA ARG A 164 4.05 -17.54 4.46
C ARG A 164 3.89 -17.78 2.96
N VAL A 165 3.59 -19.02 2.53
CA VAL A 165 3.42 -19.38 1.13
C VAL A 165 2.25 -18.62 0.49
N GLY A 166 1.23 -18.26 1.27
CA GLY A 166 0.13 -17.42 0.79
C GLY A 166 0.57 -16.07 0.24
N LEU A 167 1.73 -15.55 0.68
CA LEU A 167 2.28 -14.30 0.16
C LEU A 167 2.85 -14.43 -1.27
N LEU A 168 3.26 -15.62 -1.67
CA LEU A 168 3.85 -15.88 -3.00
C LEU A 168 2.84 -15.74 -4.14
N ILE A 169 1.53 -15.72 -3.86
CA ILE A 169 0.48 -15.51 -4.86
C ILE A 169 0.65 -14.17 -5.60
N THR A 170 1.31 -13.20 -4.98
CA THR A 170 1.60 -11.91 -5.60
C THR A 170 2.54 -12.01 -6.80
N ILE A 171 3.43 -12.99 -6.83
CA ILE A 171 4.47 -13.13 -7.87
C ILE A 171 3.87 -13.49 -9.23
N PRO A 172 3.10 -14.60 -9.40
CA PRO A 172 2.46 -14.90 -10.67
C PRO A 172 1.50 -13.79 -11.10
N PHE A 173 0.86 -13.10 -10.16
CA PHE A 173 0.00 -11.98 -10.48
C PHE A 173 0.79 -10.78 -11.04
N ILE A 174 1.96 -10.45 -10.47
CA ILE A 174 2.87 -9.41 -11.01
C ILE A 174 3.34 -9.78 -12.42
N LEU A 175 3.68 -11.04 -12.66
CA LEU A 175 4.07 -11.51 -13.99
C LEU A 175 2.94 -11.34 -15.01
N ALA A 176 1.71 -11.68 -14.64
CA ALA A 176 0.54 -11.48 -15.50
C ALA A 176 0.31 -9.99 -15.79
N LEU A 177 0.44 -9.12 -14.76
CA LEU A 177 0.36 -7.67 -14.94
C LEU A 177 1.48 -7.13 -15.83
N PHE A 178 2.68 -7.67 -15.73
CA PHE A 178 3.81 -7.25 -16.57
C PHE A 178 3.56 -7.58 -18.05
N ILE A 179 3.05 -8.78 -18.34
CA ILE A 179 2.71 -9.18 -19.71
C ILE A 179 1.63 -8.27 -20.29
N LYS A 180 0.55 -8.02 -19.53
CA LYS A 180 -0.55 -7.14 -19.94
C LYS A 180 -0.15 -5.67 -19.98
N GLY A 181 0.73 -5.24 -19.08
CA GLY A 181 1.21 -3.86 -18.99
C GLY A 181 1.96 -3.37 -20.23
N ARG A 182 2.53 -4.30 -21.02
CA ARG A 182 3.21 -3.97 -22.28
C ARG A 182 2.27 -3.43 -23.38
N GLU A 183 0.98 -3.64 -23.24
CA GLU A 183 -0.03 -3.15 -24.20
C GLU A 183 -0.33 -1.66 -24.00
N PHE A 184 0.14 -1.03 -22.90
CA PHE A 184 -0.14 0.36 -22.57
C PHE A 184 1.07 1.26 -22.73
N GLU A 185 0.84 2.47 -23.22
CA GLU A 185 1.90 3.46 -23.34
C GLU A 185 2.43 3.83 -21.93
N PRO A 186 3.76 3.85 -21.76
CA PRO A 186 4.36 4.28 -20.51
C PRO A 186 4.07 5.77 -20.25
N ASP A 187 3.89 6.15 -18.98
CA ASP A 187 3.87 7.57 -18.58
C ASP A 187 5.25 8.17 -18.87
N SER A 188 5.31 8.95 -19.95
CA SER A 188 6.53 9.61 -20.43
C SER A 188 6.76 10.98 -19.78
N HIS A 189 5.88 11.41 -18.86
CA HIS A 189 6.06 12.67 -18.17
C HIS A 189 7.28 12.60 -17.23
N ILE A 190 8.37 13.18 -17.66
CA ILE A 190 9.57 13.38 -16.84
C ILE A 190 9.32 14.64 -16.02
N PRO A 191 9.51 14.60 -14.69
CA PRO A 191 9.44 15.82 -13.89
C PRO A 191 10.42 16.85 -14.42
N ASP A 192 9.97 18.10 -14.59
CA ASP A 192 10.85 19.19 -14.98
C ASP A 192 12.06 19.25 -14.02
N GLU A 193 13.24 19.53 -14.61
CA GLU A 193 14.51 19.69 -13.86
C GLU A 193 14.54 20.96 -12.99
N ASP A 194 13.44 21.66 -12.85
CA ASP A 194 13.34 22.73 -11.87
C ASP A 194 13.69 22.16 -10.50
N GLY A 195 14.95 22.31 -10.17
CA GLY A 195 15.53 21.82 -8.92
C GLY A 195 14.65 22.22 -7.73
N PRO A 196 14.83 21.62 -6.55
CA PRO A 196 13.93 21.84 -5.42
C PRO A 196 13.76 23.33 -5.20
N GLN A 197 12.55 23.84 -5.40
CA GLN A 197 12.23 25.25 -5.16
C GLN A 197 12.63 25.57 -3.73
N ARG A 198 13.73 26.31 -3.59
CA ARG A 198 14.27 26.73 -2.30
C ARG A 198 13.38 27.84 -1.74
N GLY A 199 12.34 27.45 -1.01
CA GLY A 199 11.45 28.38 -0.33
C GLY A 199 11.12 27.87 1.08
N LYS A 200 10.84 28.80 2.00
CA LYS A 200 10.31 28.43 3.31
C LYS A 200 8.85 28.02 3.14
N LEU A 201 8.54 26.79 3.51
CA LEU A 201 7.16 26.28 3.52
C LEU A 201 6.32 27.06 4.55
N SER A 202 5.07 27.37 4.19
CA SER A 202 4.17 28.14 5.05
C SER A 202 3.79 27.36 6.33
N ARG A 203 3.35 28.08 7.36
CA ARG A 203 2.79 27.43 8.57
C ARG A 203 1.58 26.56 8.25
N GLY A 204 0.73 26.98 7.30
CA GLY A 204 -0.41 26.20 6.83
C GLY A 204 0.01 24.87 6.21
N TYR A 205 1.10 24.84 5.43
CA TYR A 205 1.67 23.60 4.91
C TYR A 205 2.03 22.62 6.03
N TRP A 206 2.75 23.07 7.05
CA TRP A 206 3.17 22.21 8.16
C TRP A 206 1.99 21.70 9.00
N LEU A 207 0.97 22.52 9.20
CA LEU A 207 -0.27 22.10 9.88
C LEU A 207 -0.99 21.02 9.08
N SER A 208 -1.17 21.21 7.77
CA SER A 208 -1.78 20.22 6.90
C SER A 208 -0.96 18.92 6.84
N TRP A 209 0.38 19.04 6.77
CA TRP A 209 1.28 17.89 6.79
C TRP A 209 1.16 17.12 8.11
N THR A 210 1.12 17.81 9.25
CA THR A 210 0.96 17.18 10.56
C THR A 210 -0.38 16.49 10.69
N GLY A 211 -1.47 17.11 10.25
CA GLY A 211 -2.80 16.51 10.22
C GLY A 211 -2.84 15.24 9.37
N PHE A 212 -2.25 15.29 8.18
CA PHE A 212 -2.14 14.13 7.31
C PHE A 212 -1.28 13.02 7.94
N PHE A 213 -0.15 13.37 8.55
CA PHE A 213 0.72 12.42 9.26
C PHE A 213 -0.02 11.71 10.39
N ILE A 214 -0.78 12.45 11.22
CA ILE A 214 -1.57 11.87 12.32
C ILE A 214 -2.64 10.93 11.77
N SER A 215 -3.37 11.34 10.72
CA SER A 215 -4.41 10.53 10.08
C SER A 215 -3.88 9.21 9.54
N ILE A 216 -2.77 9.26 8.79
CA ILE A 216 -2.13 8.06 8.25
C ILE A 216 -1.58 7.17 9.38
N SER A 217 -0.99 7.77 10.41
CA SER A 217 -0.50 7.01 11.57
C SER A 217 -1.62 6.28 12.29
N ALA A 218 -2.79 6.91 12.46
CA ALA A 218 -3.97 6.28 13.04
C ALA A 218 -4.51 5.15 12.15
N GLU A 219 -4.57 5.36 10.82
CA GLU A 219 -4.97 4.33 9.84
C GLU A 219 -4.06 3.09 9.95
N PHE A 220 -2.75 3.29 9.96
CA PHE A 220 -1.80 2.18 10.08
C PHE A 220 -1.84 1.51 11.45
N ALA A 221 -1.93 2.27 12.55
CA ALA A 221 -2.04 1.71 13.88
C ALA A 221 -3.31 0.84 14.01
N THR A 222 -4.44 1.32 13.52
CA THR A 222 -5.69 0.54 13.50
C THR A 222 -5.55 -0.71 12.64
N SER A 223 -4.99 -0.58 11.44
CA SER A 223 -4.84 -1.71 10.51
C SER A 223 -3.92 -2.82 11.03
N PHE A 224 -2.84 -2.46 11.72
CA PHE A 224 -1.83 -3.45 12.14
C PHE A 224 -2.09 -4.04 13.52
N TRP A 225 -2.71 -3.28 14.42
CA TRP A 225 -2.79 -3.67 15.83
C TRP A 225 -4.20 -4.00 16.32
N SER A 226 -5.27 -3.66 15.56
CA SER A 226 -6.63 -3.91 16.01
C SER A 226 -6.93 -5.40 16.23
N ALA A 227 -6.45 -6.28 15.35
CA ALA A 227 -6.65 -7.72 15.50
C ALA A 227 -5.97 -8.24 16.78
N SER A 228 -4.73 -7.85 17.04
CA SER A 228 -4.01 -8.23 18.26
C SER A 228 -4.70 -7.69 19.50
N LEU A 229 -5.13 -6.42 19.47
CA LEU A 229 -5.81 -5.79 20.58
C LEU A 229 -7.13 -6.49 20.93
N ILE A 230 -7.91 -6.87 19.92
CA ILE A 230 -9.18 -7.58 20.11
C ILE A 230 -8.91 -8.97 20.69
N SER A 231 -7.97 -9.71 20.12
CA SER A 231 -7.59 -11.03 20.63
C SER A 231 -7.15 -10.97 22.09
N ASP A 232 -6.29 -10.02 22.43
CA ASP A 232 -5.75 -9.88 23.81
C ASP A 232 -6.82 -9.42 24.83
N ARG A 233 -7.88 -8.72 24.39
CA ARG A 233 -8.93 -8.16 25.27
C ARG A 233 -10.17 -9.03 25.39
N THR A 234 -10.44 -9.92 24.43
CA THR A 234 -11.72 -10.64 24.34
C THR A 234 -11.54 -12.15 24.24
N ASP A 235 -10.31 -12.66 24.26
CA ASP A 235 -9.98 -14.07 23.99
C ASP A 235 -10.58 -14.60 22.67
N ALA A 236 -10.89 -13.67 21.75
CA ALA A 236 -11.44 -14.01 20.44
C ALA A 236 -10.40 -14.74 19.59
N SER A 237 -10.85 -15.70 18.79
CA SER A 237 -9.97 -16.37 17.86
C SER A 237 -9.34 -15.41 16.85
N ALA A 238 -8.17 -15.74 16.32
CA ALA A 238 -7.49 -14.95 15.31
C ALA A 238 -8.39 -14.62 14.12
N ALA A 239 -9.24 -15.56 13.70
CA ALA A 239 -10.21 -15.37 12.62
C ALA A 239 -11.23 -14.25 12.94
N ILE A 240 -11.78 -14.23 14.15
CA ILE A 240 -12.76 -13.20 14.58
C ILE A 240 -12.05 -11.84 14.70
N SER A 241 -10.89 -11.80 15.31
CA SER A 241 -10.10 -10.57 15.48
C SER A 241 -9.72 -9.95 14.13
N THR A 242 -9.44 -10.77 13.13
CA THR A 242 -9.15 -10.34 11.75
C THR A 242 -10.35 -9.67 11.07
N LEU A 243 -11.60 -10.03 11.42
CA LEU A 243 -12.80 -9.40 10.86
C LEU A 243 -12.86 -7.89 11.14
N ALA A 244 -12.30 -7.42 12.24
CA ALA A 244 -12.25 -5.98 12.54
C ALA A 244 -11.39 -5.22 11.52
N VAL A 245 -10.25 -5.78 11.14
CA VAL A 245 -9.37 -5.19 10.11
C VAL A 245 -10.05 -5.20 8.75
N ILE A 246 -10.75 -6.28 8.42
CA ILE A 246 -11.54 -6.40 7.18
C ILE A 246 -12.66 -5.36 7.15
N ALA A 247 -13.40 -5.20 8.24
CA ALA A 247 -14.49 -4.22 8.35
C ALA A 247 -13.95 -2.79 8.19
N PHE A 248 -12.85 -2.46 8.88
CA PHE A 248 -12.18 -1.18 8.76
C PHE A 248 -11.72 -0.92 7.31
N GLY A 249 -10.98 -1.85 6.71
CA GLY A 249 -10.51 -1.74 5.33
C GLY A 249 -11.66 -1.60 4.33
N THR A 250 -12.75 -2.36 4.51
CA THR A 250 -13.94 -2.26 3.66
C THR A 250 -14.58 -0.87 3.75
N GLY A 251 -14.67 -0.30 4.96
CA GLY A 251 -15.16 1.06 5.18
C GLY A 251 -14.31 2.10 4.44
N VAL A 252 -12.99 2.05 4.63
CA VAL A 252 -12.04 2.93 3.95
C VAL A 252 -12.11 2.78 2.42
N GLY A 253 -12.14 1.55 1.92
CA GLY A 253 -12.23 1.27 0.47
C GLY A 253 -13.53 1.80 -0.14
N THR A 254 -14.65 1.58 0.54
CA THR A 254 -15.96 2.08 0.11
C THR A 254 -15.98 3.60 0.08
N GLY A 255 -15.47 4.26 1.14
CA GLY A 255 -15.36 5.72 1.19
C GLY A 255 -14.53 6.28 0.02
N ARG A 256 -13.36 5.70 -0.25
CA ARG A 256 -12.49 6.10 -1.37
C ARG A 256 -13.17 5.87 -2.74
N TRP A 257 -13.91 4.78 -2.91
CA TRP A 257 -14.62 4.50 -4.17
C TRP A 257 -15.70 5.55 -4.48
N TYR A 258 -16.42 5.97 -3.45
CA TYR A 258 -17.48 6.96 -3.60
C TYR A 258 -17.02 8.41 -3.42
N ALA A 259 -15.75 8.66 -3.07
CA ALA A 259 -15.21 9.99 -2.83
C ALA A 259 -15.52 10.99 -3.97
N GLY A 260 -15.42 10.56 -5.23
CA GLY A 260 -15.75 11.42 -6.37
C GLY A 260 -17.23 11.84 -6.46
N ARG A 261 -18.17 11.11 -5.82
CA ARG A 261 -19.57 11.53 -5.71
C ARG A 261 -19.78 12.53 -4.57
N VAL A 262 -19.07 12.33 -3.47
CA VAL A 262 -19.10 13.23 -2.31
C VAL A 262 -18.49 14.58 -2.68
N LEU A 263 -17.34 14.59 -3.39
CA LEU A 263 -16.69 15.80 -3.90
C LEU A 263 -17.55 16.65 -4.85
N LYS A 264 -18.56 16.05 -5.48
CA LYS A 264 -19.54 16.81 -6.29
C LYS A 264 -20.54 17.61 -5.45
N ARG A 265 -20.80 17.20 -4.22
CA ARG A 265 -21.76 17.84 -3.31
C ARG A 265 -21.11 18.77 -2.30
N PHE A 266 -19.90 18.47 -1.88
CA PHE A 266 -19.17 19.22 -0.85
C PHE A 266 -17.79 19.59 -1.38
N HIS A 267 -17.39 20.85 -1.19
CA HIS A 267 -16.03 21.28 -1.49
C HIS A 267 -15.02 20.60 -0.55
N ALA A 268 -13.78 20.47 -0.99
CA ALA A 268 -12.73 19.80 -0.21
C ALA A 268 -12.57 20.37 1.22
N ASP A 269 -12.72 21.70 1.35
CA ASP A 269 -12.64 22.40 2.65
C ASP A 269 -13.80 22.05 3.59
N GLU A 270 -14.99 21.75 3.05
CA GLU A 270 -16.14 21.33 3.84
C GLU A 270 -15.99 19.88 4.30
N GLN A 271 -15.40 19.03 3.47
CA GLN A 271 -15.12 17.64 3.84
C GLN A 271 -14.09 17.53 4.97
N LEU A 272 -13.06 18.38 4.96
CA LEU A 272 -12.08 18.44 6.05
C LEU A 272 -12.68 18.90 7.40
N LYS A 273 -13.83 19.60 7.36
CA LYS A 273 -14.54 20.01 8.59
C LYS A 273 -15.48 18.93 9.14
N ILE A 274 -15.84 17.95 8.30
CA ILE A 274 -16.78 16.87 8.66
C ILE A 274 -16.02 15.61 9.07
N ALA A 275 -14.77 15.42 8.57
CA ALA A 275 -13.91 14.28 8.88
C ALA A 275 -13.21 14.46 10.24
#